data_4251ea6a93be487e1fd7adc5c3103659
#
_entry.id   4251ea6a93be487e1fd7adc5c3103659
#
_cell.length_a   1.000
_cell.length_b   1.000
_cell.length_c   1.000
_cell.angle_alpha   90.00
_cell.angle_beta   90.00
_cell.angle_gamma   90.00
#
_symmetry.space_group_name_H-M   'P 1'
#
loop_
_entity.id
_entity.type
_entity.pdbx_description
1 polymer ?
#
loop_
_entity_poly.entity_id
_entity_poly.type
_entity_poly.pdbx_seq_one_letter_code
_entity_poly.pdbx_strand_id
1 'polypeptide(L)'
;MSRELITKYPQIEDYSTIWMENITHTTAKGSSEFGLSNTNKLIRQYEYATGLKTGSTSGAKFCLSATARKDGVNMIAVVMAEPDSKTRIKDAIAMLNYGFGKCSIYQDEKALEKIVYAEVKHGMQEKAKGETLEGFRYVDTSGSDLSAVEKEVQIQKQTAPVKKGDQIGEVIYRLNEKTIGSVPVYATEGVGE
;
A
#
# COMPACT_ATOMS: atom_id res chain seq x y z
N MET A 1 -11.11 -1.72 -11.54
CA MET A 1 -10.89 -3.18 -11.53
C MET A 1 -9.50 -3.55 -11.00
N SER A 2 -8.37 -3.21 -11.66
CA SER A 2 -7.01 -3.63 -11.22
C SER A 2 -6.66 -3.18 -9.79
N ARG A 3 -7.00 -1.93 -9.40
CA ARG A 3 -6.81 -1.45 -8.02
C ARG A 3 -7.58 -2.32 -7.01
N GLU A 4 -8.86 -2.60 -7.26
CA GLU A 4 -9.68 -3.47 -6.41
C GLU A 4 -9.05 -4.86 -6.26
N LEU A 5 -8.58 -5.42 -7.38
CA LEU A 5 -7.98 -6.74 -7.39
C LEU A 5 -6.73 -6.81 -6.50
N ILE A 6 -5.75 -5.93 -6.73
CA ILE A 6 -4.49 -5.95 -5.96
C ILE A 6 -4.65 -5.52 -4.51
N THR A 7 -5.71 -4.74 -4.19
CA THR A 7 -5.98 -4.30 -2.82
C THR A 7 -6.72 -5.35 -2.01
N LYS A 8 -7.74 -5.99 -2.59
CA LYS A 8 -8.56 -6.98 -1.89
C LYS A 8 -7.97 -8.39 -1.94
N TYR A 9 -7.18 -8.69 -2.96
CA TYR A 9 -6.62 -10.02 -3.21
C TYR A 9 -5.12 -9.91 -3.52
N PRO A 10 -4.28 -9.45 -2.57
CA PRO A 10 -2.85 -9.22 -2.81
C PRO A 10 -2.10 -10.48 -3.24
N GLN A 11 -2.59 -11.68 -2.90
CA GLN A 11 -2.06 -12.96 -3.34
C GLN A 11 -2.07 -13.16 -4.87
N ILE A 12 -2.75 -12.29 -5.63
CA ILE A 12 -2.68 -12.33 -7.09
C ILE A 12 -1.24 -12.12 -7.61
N GLU A 13 -0.41 -11.42 -6.84
CA GLU A 13 0.98 -11.18 -7.20
C GLU A 13 1.79 -12.49 -7.26
N ASP A 14 1.47 -13.47 -6.40
CA ASP A 14 2.15 -14.79 -6.36
C ASP A 14 2.01 -15.53 -7.71
N TYR A 15 0.88 -15.28 -8.40
CA TYR A 15 0.60 -15.89 -9.71
C TYR A 15 1.03 -15.00 -10.88
N SER A 16 0.77 -13.71 -10.81
CA SER A 16 1.02 -12.78 -11.92
C SER A 16 2.51 -12.56 -12.21
N THR A 17 3.38 -12.88 -11.25
CA THR A 17 4.84 -12.79 -11.37
C THR A 17 5.51 -14.10 -11.82
N ILE A 18 4.80 -15.23 -11.85
CA ILE A 18 5.35 -16.48 -12.39
C ILE A 18 5.69 -16.27 -13.86
N TRP A 19 6.98 -16.50 -14.22
CA TRP A 19 7.42 -16.37 -15.60
C TRP A 19 7.19 -17.65 -16.41
N MET A 20 7.59 -18.78 -15.88
CA MET A 20 7.44 -20.09 -16.51
C MET A 20 7.05 -21.13 -15.48
N GLU A 21 6.18 -22.04 -15.87
CA GLU A 21 5.76 -23.18 -15.05
C GLU A 21 5.46 -24.37 -15.93
N ASN A 22 5.85 -25.55 -15.49
CA ASN A 22 5.48 -26.80 -16.14
C ASN A 22 4.28 -27.40 -15.41
N ILE A 23 3.28 -27.79 -16.17
CA ILE A 23 2.11 -28.53 -15.66
C ILE A 23 2.03 -29.89 -16.31
N THR A 24 1.61 -30.91 -15.55
CA THR A 24 1.31 -32.22 -16.09
C THR A 24 -0.08 -32.19 -16.73
N HIS A 25 -0.13 -32.31 -18.04
CA HIS A 25 -1.38 -32.42 -18.78
C HIS A 25 -1.74 -33.91 -18.96
N THR A 26 -2.82 -34.35 -18.32
CA THR A 26 -3.30 -35.74 -18.37
C THR A 26 -4.54 -35.83 -19.27
N THR A 27 -4.47 -36.73 -20.24
CA THR A 27 -5.56 -37.08 -21.16
C THR A 27 -5.85 -38.58 -21.12
N ALA A 28 -6.89 -39.02 -21.82
CA ALA A 28 -7.17 -40.45 -21.99
C ALA A 28 -6.04 -41.23 -22.68
N LYS A 29 -5.12 -40.53 -23.37
CA LYS A 29 -3.96 -41.10 -24.07
C LYS A 29 -2.67 -41.14 -23.24
N GLY A 30 -2.73 -40.64 -22.00
CA GLY A 30 -1.57 -40.55 -21.09
C GLY A 30 -1.27 -39.16 -20.62
N SER A 31 -0.19 -39.02 -19.82
CA SER A 31 0.25 -37.76 -19.24
C SER A 31 1.49 -37.24 -19.99
N SER A 32 1.57 -35.92 -20.15
CA SER A 32 2.73 -35.23 -20.72
C SER A 32 2.98 -33.93 -19.98
N GLU A 33 4.24 -33.49 -19.87
CA GLU A 33 4.62 -32.19 -19.36
C GLU A 33 4.28 -31.13 -20.41
N PHE A 34 3.66 -30.03 -19.93
CA PHE A 34 3.32 -28.87 -20.74
C PHE A 34 3.88 -27.60 -20.11
N GLY A 35 4.83 -26.96 -20.81
CA GLY A 35 5.45 -25.71 -20.36
C GLY A 35 4.58 -24.52 -20.67
N LEU A 36 4.24 -23.74 -19.64
CA LEU A 36 3.57 -22.45 -19.75
C LEU A 36 4.57 -21.32 -19.60
N SER A 37 4.40 -20.24 -20.35
CA SER A 37 5.16 -19.01 -20.19
C SER A 37 4.23 -17.81 -20.11
N ASN A 38 4.56 -16.86 -19.23
CA ASN A 38 3.77 -15.65 -19.04
C ASN A 38 3.87 -14.75 -20.28
N THR A 39 2.72 -14.33 -20.78
CA THR A 39 2.65 -13.39 -21.91
C THR A 39 3.01 -11.96 -21.49
N ASN A 40 2.99 -11.67 -20.20
CA ASN A 40 3.37 -10.37 -19.65
C ASN A 40 4.89 -10.26 -19.46
N LYS A 41 5.59 -9.90 -20.53
CA LYS A 41 7.05 -9.73 -20.48
C LYS A 41 7.54 -8.61 -19.56
N LEU A 42 6.63 -7.74 -19.06
CA LEU A 42 6.97 -6.68 -18.10
C LEU A 42 7.66 -7.25 -16.86
N ILE A 43 7.19 -8.39 -16.35
CA ILE A 43 7.73 -9.03 -15.13
C ILE A 43 9.21 -9.42 -15.24
N ARG A 44 9.78 -9.48 -16.45
CA ARG A 44 11.20 -9.71 -16.69
C ARG A 44 11.98 -8.47 -17.11
N GLN A 45 11.29 -7.44 -17.56
CA GLN A 45 11.92 -6.25 -18.14
C GLN A 45 11.89 -5.05 -17.19
N TYR A 46 11.13 -5.16 -16.09
CA TYR A 46 10.99 -4.09 -15.10
C TYR A 46 11.05 -4.68 -13.68
N GLU A 47 12.09 -4.33 -12.95
CA GLU A 47 12.41 -4.91 -11.63
C GLU A 47 11.32 -4.74 -10.57
N TYR A 48 10.52 -3.67 -10.69
CA TYR A 48 9.43 -3.36 -9.74
C TYR A 48 8.09 -3.99 -10.15
N ALA A 49 8.03 -4.73 -11.28
CA ALA A 49 6.77 -5.26 -11.80
C ALA A 49 6.17 -6.34 -10.87
N THR A 50 4.88 -6.18 -10.58
CA THR A 50 4.06 -7.15 -9.80
C THR A 50 2.95 -7.79 -10.65
N GLY A 51 2.85 -7.42 -11.92
CA GLY A 51 1.87 -8.01 -12.86
C GLY A 51 1.40 -7.00 -13.89
N LEU A 52 0.16 -7.03 -14.40
CA LEU A 52 -0.95 -7.89 -13.98
C LEU A 52 -1.45 -8.73 -15.17
N LYS A 53 -2.07 -8.08 -16.21
CA LYS A 53 -2.75 -8.77 -17.30
C LYS A 53 -2.53 -8.11 -18.65
N THR A 54 -2.12 -8.92 -19.63
CA THR A 54 -2.06 -8.54 -21.05
C THR A 54 -3.33 -8.94 -21.79
N GLY A 55 -3.63 -8.26 -22.86
CA GLY A 55 -4.67 -8.64 -23.80
C GLY A 55 -4.35 -8.18 -25.21
N SER A 56 -4.82 -8.90 -26.24
CA SER A 56 -4.74 -8.43 -27.61
C SER A 56 -5.85 -9.05 -28.46
N THR A 57 -6.39 -8.22 -29.34
CA THR A 57 -7.33 -8.62 -30.41
C THR A 57 -7.03 -7.80 -31.64
N SER A 58 -7.57 -8.18 -32.80
CA SER A 58 -7.43 -7.38 -34.03
C SER A 58 -7.96 -5.96 -33.89
N GLY A 59 -9.04 -5.77 -33.15
CA GLY A 59 -9.65 -4.45 -32.92
C GLY A 59 -9.00 -3.67 -31.78
N ALA A 60 -8.75 -4.32 -30.62
CA ALA A 60 -8.17 -3.66 -29.44
C ALA A 60 -6.64 -3.54 -29.51
N LYS A 61 -5.98 -4.16 -30.49
CA LYS A 61 -4.53 -4.23 -30.59
C LYS A 61 -3.88 -4.76 -29.30
N PHE A 62 -2.72 -4.25 -28.89
CA PHE A 62 -2.00 -4.72 -27.72
C PHE A 62 -2.31 -3.85 -26.49
N CYS A 63 -2.88 -4.47 -25.45
CA CYS A 63 -3.26 -3.82 -24.21
C CYS A 63 -2.54 -4.46 -23.01
N LEU A 64 -2.31 -3.67 -21.96
CA LEU A 64 -1.73 -4.11 -20.70
C LEU A 64 -2.28 -3.28 -19.55
N SER A 65 -2.75 -3.95 -18.52
CA SER A 65 -2.82 -3.39 -17.18
C SER A 65 -1.57 -3.84 -16.44
N ALA A 66 -0.63 -2.92 -16.24
CA ALA A 66 0.63 -3.15 -15.54
C ALA A 66 0.50 -2.74 -14.08
N THR A 67 1.07 -3.56 -13.19
CA THR A 67 1.23 -3.21 -11.77
C THR A 67 2.70 -3.28 -11.38
N ALA A 68 3.11 -2.40 -10.47
CA ALA A 68 4.47 -2.35 -9.97
C ALA A 68 4.48 -1.84 -8.52
N ARG A 69 5.50 -2.24 -7.76
CA ARG A 69 5.73 -1.76 -6.37
C ARG A 69 7.16 -1.29 -6.23
N LYS A 70 7.31 -0.04 -5.79
CA LYS A 70 8.61 0.56 -5.47
C LYS A 70 8.50 1.37 -4.18
N ASP A 71 9.44 1.20 -3.26
CA ASP A 71 9.49 1.91 -1.97
C ASP A 71 8.14 1.86 -1.21
N GLY A 72 7.44 0.70 -1.28
CA GLY A 72 6.12 0.49 -0.69
C GLY A 72 4.96 1.25 -1.36
N VAL A 73 5.18 1.91 -2.50
CA VAL A 73 4.13 2.52 -3.32
C VAL A 73 3.70 1.53 -4.39
N ASN A 74 2.40 1.23 -4.45
CA ASN A 74 1.82 0.45 -5.53
C ASN A 74 1.38 1.40 -6.66
N MET A 75 1.81 1.11 -7.89
CA MET A 75 1.49 1.88 -9.08
C MET A 75 0.78 1.01 -10.11
N ILE A 76 -0.18 1.59 -10.82
CA ILE A 76 -0.89 0.93 -11.91
C ILE A 76 -0.76 1.80 -13.16
N ALA A 77 -0.33 1.21 -14.26
CA ALA A 77 -0.35 1.83 -15.57
C ALA A 77 -1.21 0.99 -16.52
N VAL A 78 -2.08 1.66 -17.28
CA VAL A 78 -2.94 1.00 -18.27
C VAL A 78 -2.62 1.57 -19.63
N VAL A 79 -2.13 0.72 -20.53
CA VAL A 79 -1.89 1.06 -21.94
C VAL A 79 -2.87 0.28 -22.82
N MET A 80 -3.35 0.92 -23.86
CA MET A 80 -4.37 0.35 -24.75
C MET A 80 -4.05 0.70 -26.20
N ALA A 81 -4.44 -0.21 -27.08
CA ALA A 81 -4.34 -0.01 -28.54
C ALA A 81 -2.91 0.17 -29.07
N GLU A 82 -1.90 -0.32 -28.38
CA GLU A 82 -0.52 -0.27 -28.82
C GLU A 82 -0.31 -1.07 -30.12
N PRO A 83 0.61 -0.62 -31.01
CA PRO A 83 0.83 -1.26 -32.31
C PRO A 83 1.40 -2.68 -32.19
N ASP A 84 2.19 -2.93 -31.15
CA ASP A 84 2.83 -4.23 -30.92
C ASP A 84 3.10 -4.49 -29.43
N SER A 85 3.51 -5.71 -29.11
CA SER A 85 3.77 -6.11 -27.72
C SER A 85 5.03 -5.47 -27.11
N LYS A 86 5.99 -5.01 -27.91
CA LYS A 86 7.23 -4.35 -27.44
C LYS A 86 6.95 -2.93 -27.04
N THR A 87 6.21 -2.19 -27.87
CA THR A 87 5.77 -0.81 -27.60
C THR A 87 4.90 -0.77 -26.35
N ARG A 88 3.94 -1.70 -26.20
CA ARG A 88 3.12 -1.85 -25.02
C ARG A 88 3.92 -1.93 -23.72
N ILE A 89 5.00 -2.71 -23.68
CA ILE A 89 5.85 -2.85 -22.49
C ILE A 89 6.67 -1.56 -22.26
N LYS A 90 7.25 -1.00 -23.31
CA LYS A 90 8.02 0.25 -23.24
C LYS A 90 7.20 1.39 -22.67
N ASP A 91 5.99 1.57 -23.14
CA ASP A 91 5.13 2.67 -22.72
C ASP A 91 4.59 2.45 -21.30
N ALA A 92 4.27 1.21 -20.92
CA ALA A 92 3.93 0.88 -19.54
C ALA A 92 5.09 1.20 -18.58
N ILE A 93 6.34 0.86 -18.92
CA ILE A 93 7.52 1.19 -18.11
C ILE A 93 7.70 2.71 -18.00
N ALA A 94 7.56 3.44 -19.12
CA ALA A 94 7.66 4.89 -19.10
C ALA A 94 6.61 5.55 -18.19
N MET A 95 5.36 5.08 -18.24
CA MET A 95 4.29 5.56 -17.37
C MET A 95 4.55 5.23 -15.90
N LEU A 96 5.00 4.02 -15.57
CA LEU A 96 5.34 3.62 -14.21
C LEU A 96 6.50 4.46 -13.65
N ASN A 97 7.56 4.64 -14.42
CA ASN A 97 8.70 5.49 -14.03
C ASN A 97 8.29 6.95 -13.82
N TYR A 98 7.46 7.48 -14.70
CA TYR A 98 6.91 8.82 -14.53
C TYR A 98 6.10 8.94 -13.24
N GLY A 99 5.22 7.98 -12.97
CA GLY A 99 4.41 7.94 -11.76
C GLY A 99 5.28 7.86 -10.50
N PHE A 100 6.24 6.95 -10.43
CA PHE A 100 7.16 6.84 -9.29
C PHE A 100 8.03 8.09 -9.12
N GLY A 101 8.46 8.72 -10.22
CA GLY A 101 9.23 9.96 -10.18
C GLY A 101 8.44 11.18 -9.67
N LYS A 102 7.11 11.06 -9.58
CA LYS A 102 6.24 12.10 -8.99
C LYS A 102 5.89 11.83 -7.53
N CYS A 103 6.21 10.65 -6.99
CA CYS A 103 5.92 10.31 -5.62
C CYS A 103 7.05 10.76 -4.70
N SER A 104 6.72 11.52 -3.67
CA SER A 104 7.57 11.80 -2.50
C SER A 104 6.96 11.12 -1.28
N ILE A 105 7.79 10.56 -0.40
CA ILE A 105 7.32 9.78 0.75
C ILE A 105 7.76 10.49 2.04
N TYR A 106 6.78 10.79 2.90
CA TYR A 106 7.02 11.12 4.29
C TYR A 106 6.82 9.86 5.13
N GLN A 107 7.76 9.57 6.03
CA GLN A 107 7.69 8.43 6.92
C GLN A 107 8.15 8.84 8.32
N ASP A 108 7.30 8.56 9.30
CA ASP A 108 7.59 8.70 10.73
C ASP A 108 7.36 7.31 11.36
N GLU A 109 8.45 6.60 11.65
CA GLU A 109 8.38 5.24 12.17
C GLU A 109 7.81 5.18 13.60
N LYS A 110 7.92 6.29 14.34
CA LYS A 110 7.45 6.42 15.73
C LYS A 110 6.61 7.67 15.89
N ALA A 111 5.32 7.54 15.65
CA ALA A 111 4.38 8.66 15.77
C ALA A 111 4.48 9.35 17.14
N LEU A 112 4.77 8.61 18.21
CA LEU A 112 5.11 9.14 19.53
C LEU A 112 6.56 8.84 19.92
N GLU A 113 7.34 9.86 20.20
CA GLU A 113 8.70 9.74 20.74
C GLU A 113 8.73 9.49 22.25
N LYS A 114 7.68 9.90 22.96
CA LYS A 114 7.53 9.80 24.41
C LYS A 114 6.17 9.22 24.78
N ILE A 115 6.13 8.58 25.94
CA ILE A 115 4.88 8.11 26.55
C ILE A 115 4.00 9.32 26.83
N VAL A 116 2.73 9.20 26.49
CA VAL A 116 1.68 10.19 26.77
C VAL A 116 0.70 9.66 27.79
N TYR A 117 -0.03 10.57 28.44
CA TYR A 117 -0.99 10.24 29.46
C TYR A 117 -2.29 10.99 29.21
N ALA A 118 -3.44 10.27 29.28
CA ALA A 118 -4.76 10.86 29.30
C ALA A 118 -5.24 11.02 30.75
N GLU A 119 -5.83 12.16 31.07
CA GLU A 119 -6.53 12.34 32.37
C GLU A 119 -7.78 11.45 32.41
N VAL A 120 -7.97 10.74 33.52
CA VAL A 120 -9.14 9.86 33.73
C VAL A 120 -9.94 10.37 34.93
N LYS A 121 -11.21 10.66 34.70
CA LYS A 121 -12.16 11.03 35.75
C LYS A 121 -12.80 9.79 36.36
N HIS A 122 -13.04 9.82 37.65
CA HIS A 122 -13.72 8.76 38.40
C HIS A 122 -13.01 7.40 38.38
N GLY A 123 -11.70 7.37 38.14
CA GLY A 123 -10.93 6.15 38.10
C GLY A 123 -10.05 5.98 39.33
N MET A 124 -9.69 4.74 39.66
CA MET A 124 -8.69 4.42 40.71
C MET A 124 -7.32 5.05 40.43
N GLN A 125 -7.04 5.36 39.16
CA GLN A 125 -5.86 6.10 38.71
C GLN A 125 -6.30 7.34 37.96
N GLU A 126 -5.63 8.46 38.20
CA GLU A 126 -5.94 9.75 37.55
C GLU A 126 -5.49 9.82 36.08
N LYS A 127 -4.66 8.88 35.62
CA LYS A 127 -4.04 8.89 34.31
C LYS A 127 -4.00 7.52 33.67
N ALA A 128 -4.33 7.45 32.39
CA ALA A 128 -4.12 6.29 31.53
C ALA A 128 -2.90 6.54 30.64
N LYS A 129 -1.99 5.56 30.63
CA LYS A 129 -0.79 5.59 29.78
C LYS A 129 -1.14 5.25 28.34
N GLY A 130 -0.60 5.99 27.36
CA GLY A 130 -0.87 5.82 25.94
C GLY A 130 0.36 5.60 25.09
N GLU A 131 0.18 4.79 24.05
CA GLU A 131 1.18 4.56 23.00
C GLU A 131 0.51 4.42 21.63
N THR A 132 1.30 4.54 20.55
CA THR A 132 0.88 4.24 19.17
C THR A 132 1.37 2.84 18.81
N LEU A 133 0.58 2.10 18.03
CA LEU A 133 0.92 0.74 17.57
C LEU A 133 1.65 0.75 16.23
N GLU A 134 1.57 1.86 15.52
CA GLU A 134 2.16 2.00 14.18
C GLU A 134 2.75 3.41 13.98
N GLY A 135 3.61 3.52 12.98
CA GLY A 135 4.10 4.79 12.49
C GLY A 135 3.14 5.43 11.49
N PHE A 136 3.52 6.59 10.97
CA PHE A 136 2.78 7.30 9.94
C PHE A 136 3.54 7.30 8.62
N ARG A 137 2.81 7.08 7.53
CA ARG A 137 3.34 7.15 6.17
C ARG A 137 2.39 7.88 5.26
N TYR A 138 2.93 8.84 4.50
CA TYR A 138 2.18 9.63 3.53
C TYR A 138 2.92 9.68 2.20
N VAL A 139 2.18 9.54 1.09
CA VAL A 139 2.71 9.65 -0.27
C VAL A 139 2.15 10.92 -0.91
N ASP A 140 3.03 11.86 -1.19
CA ASP A 140 2.69 13.06 -1.95
C ASP A 140 2.98 12.88 -3.44
N THR A 141 2.10 13.39 -4.29
CA THR A 141 2.25 13.41 -5.75
C THR A 141 2.16 14.81 -6.33
N SER A 142 2.02 15.81 -5.46
CA SER A 142 1.86 17.22 -5.85
C SER A 142 3.17 18.01 -5.87
N GLY A 143 4.27 17.41 -5.38
CA GLY A 143 5.57 18.07 -5.28
C GLY A 143 5.69 18.98 -4.07
N SER A 144 4.91 18.74 -3.03
CA SER A 144 4.99 19.49 -1.77
C SER A 144 6.33 19.27 -1.06
N ASP A 145 6.76 20.27 -0.31
CA ASP A 145 7.90 20.15 0.60
C ASP A 145 7.48 19.36 1.84
N LEU A 146 7.85 18.08 1.90
CA LEU A 146 7.50 17.19 3.01
C LEU A 146 8.27 17.49 4.31
N SER A 147 9.30 18.36 4.26
CA SER A 147 9.96 18.84 5.48
C SER A 147 9.06 19.78 6.30
N ALA A 148 8.02 20.33 5.67
CA ALA A 148 7.00 21.16 6.32
C ALA A 148 5.88 20.37 6.98
N VAL A 149 5.98 19.04 7.07
CA VAL A 149 5.00 18.23 7.81
C VAL A 149 5.13 18.50 9.31
N GLU A 150 4.03 18.95 9.89
CA GLU A 150 3.90 19.17 11.33
C GLU A 150 3.11 18.03 11.96
N LYS A 151 3.48 17.67 13.21
CA LYS A 151 2.74 16.69 13.98
C LYS A 151 2.26 17.26 15.30
N GLU A 152 0.99 17.00 15.60
CA GLU A 152 0.29 17.46 16.79
C GLU A 152 -0.28 16.26 17.56
N VAL A 153 0.02 16.16 18.85
CA VAL A 153 -0.52 15.09 19.71
C VAL A 153 -1.76 15.63 20.43
N GLN A 154 -2.91 15.02 20.13
CA GLN A 154 -4.18 15.35 20.78
C GLN A 154 -4.62 14.20 21.68
N ILE A 155 -4.63 14.44 23.00
CA ILE A 155 -5.08 13.48 24.01
C ILE A 155 -6.44 13.91 24.55
N GLN A 156 -7.37 12.98 24.58
CA GLN A 156 -8.74 13.22 25.06
C GLN A 156 -8.84 12.82 26.53
N LYS A 157 -9.59 13.66 27.32
CA LYS A 157 -9.96 13.29 28.70
C LYS A 157 -10.87 12.07 28.67
N GLN A 158 -10.58 11.13 29.53
CA GLN A 158 -11.32 9.88 29.65
C GLN A 158 -12.20 9.89 30.91
N THR A 159 -13.15 8.97 30.97
CA THR A 159 -13.94 8.66 32.17
C THR A 159 -13.81 7.16 32.41
N ALA A 160 -13.56 6.77 33.65
CA ALA A 160 -13.46 5.34 34.00
C ALA A 160 -14.78 4.59 33.74
N PRO A 161 -14.73 3.29 33.43
CA PRO A 161 -13.52 2.50 33.25
C PRO A 161 -12.88 2.70 31.87
N VAL A 162 -11.55 2.78 31.81
CA VAL A 162 -10.77 2.74 30.57
C VAL A 162 -10.19 1.34 30.42
N LYS A 163 -10.31 0.71 29.27
CA LYS A 163 -9.77 -0.61 29.00
C LYS A 163 -8.45 -0.50 28.25
N LYS A 164 -7.56 -1.48 28.43
CA LYS A 164 -6.40 -1.65 27.59
C LYS A 164 -6.84 -1.75 26.11
N GLY A 165 -6.25 -0.94 25.25
CA GLY A 165 -6.59 -0.87 23.82
C GLY A 165 -7.68 0.15 23.48
N ASP A 166 -8.27 0.83 24.46
CA ASP A 166 -9.18 1.95 24.15
C ASP A 166 -8.39 3.12 23.54
N GLN A 167 -8.97 3.75 22.53
CA GLN A 167 -8.38 4.93 21.94
C GLN A 167 -8.53 6.12 22.88
N ILE A 168 -7.41 6.71 23.29
CA ILE A 168 -7.36 7.84 24.24
C ILE A 168 -6.87 9.14 23.61
N GLY A 169 -6.55 9.11 22.31
CA GLY A 169 -6.09 10.26 21.55
C GLY A 169 -5.65 9.89 20.15
N GLU A 170 -5.01 10.83 19.50
CA GLU A 170 -4.40 10.63 18.18
C GLU A 170 -3.21 11.58 17.98
N VAL A 171 -2.31 11.19 17.09
CA VAL A 171 -1.25 12.04 16.53
C VAL A 171 -1.69 12.49 15.16
N ILE A 172 -1.93 13.77 14.98
CA ILE A 172 -2.40 14.36 13.72
C ILE A 172 -1.20 14.90 12.95
N TYR A 173 -1.14 14.58 11.66
CA TYR A 173 -0.13 15.09 10.73
C TYR A 173 -0.75 16.12 9.80
N ARG A 174 -0.07 17.26 9.66
CA ARG A 174 -0.52 18.36 8.80
C ARG A 174 0.58 18.75 7.82
N LEU A 175 0.17 19.11 6.62
CA LEU A 175 1.03 19.70 5.60
C LEU A 175 0.35 20.93 5.05
N ASN A 176 0.98 22.12 5.18
CA ASN A 176 0.39 23.40 4.80
C ASN A 176 -1.02 23.58 5.38
N GLU A 177 -1.16 23.43 6.71
CA GLU A 177 -2.40 23.52 7.48
C GLU A 177 -3.46 22.45 7.17
N LYS A 178 -3.27 21.66 6.13
CA LYS A 178 -4.17 20.56 5.76
C LYS A 178 -3.80 19.27 6.49
N THR A 179 -4.76 18.63 7.15
CA THR A 179 -4.57 17.30 7.72
C THR A 179 -4.32 16.28 6.61
N ILE A 180 -3.18 15.58 6.65
CA ILE A 180 -2.79 14.53 5.71
C ILE A 180 -2.98 13.12 6.28
N GLY A 181 -3.24 13.00 7.58
CA GLY A 181 -3.61 11.78 8.26
C GLY A 181 -3.41 11.85 9.75
N SER A 182 -3.75 10.77 10.45
CA SER A 182 -3.52 10.63 11.89
C SER A 182 -3.19 9.20 12.27
N VAL A 183 -2.56 9.02 13.44
CA VAL A 183 -2.26 7.72 14.07
C VAL A 183 -2.94 7.70 15.43
N PRO A 184 -3.80 6.71 15.73
CA PRO A 184 -4.47 6.62 17.01
C PRO A 184 -3.51 6.28 18.15
N VAL A 185 -3.80 6.85 19.34
CA VAL A 185 -3.11 6.56 20.59
C VAL A 185 -4.00 5.68 21.45
N TYR A 186 -3.49 4.55 21.87
CA TYR A 186 -4.23 3.53 22.62
C TYR A 186 -3.73 3.42 24.06
N ALA A 187 -4.64 3.17 24.99
CA ALA A 187 -4.31 2.87 26.38
C ALA A 187 -3.52 1.55 26.49
N THR A 188 -2.36 1.58 27.15
CA THR A 188 -1.51 0.39 27.33
C THR A 188 -1.96 -0.51 28.48
N GLU A 189 -2.75 0.03 29.40
CA GLU A 189 -3.31 -0.63 30.59
C GLU A 189 -4.71 -0.11 30.86
N GLY A 190 -5.48 -0.87 31.63
CA GLY A 190 -6.81 -0.46 32.04
C GLY A 190 -6.77 0.42 33.31
N VAL A 191 -7.76 1.32 33.44
CA VAL A 191 -8.04 2.09 34.66
C VAL A 191 -9.45 1.73 35.08
N GLY A 192 -9.59 1.08 36.25
CA GLY A 192 -10.89 0.77 36.85
C GLY A 192 -11.57 1.97 37.51
N GLU A 193 -12.86 1.78 37.88
CA GLU A 193 -13.61 2.72 38.70
C GLU A 193 -13.09 2.72 40.13
#